data_2e83eee6aa93ed3002280cee10cd44cd
#
_entry.id   2e83eee6aa93ed3002280cee10cd44cd
#
_cell.length_a   1.000
_cell.length_b   1.000
_cell.length_c   1.000
_cell.angle_alpha   90.00
_cell.angle_beta   90.00
_cell.angle_gamma   90.00
#
_symmetry.space_group_name_H-M   'P 1'
#
loop_
_entity.id
_entity.type
_entity.pdbx_description
1 polymer ?
#
loop_
_entity_poly.entity_id
_entity_poly.type
_entity_poly.pdbx_seq_one_letter_code
_entity_poly.pdbx_strand_id
1 'polypeptide(L)'
;MMMRMGEPGVPTAEQYCGKVLPEGGKLGLCGLTASCGLVRSLQKELDAKKGTIKLLNLEDELWTEGRPALPATPAWLLPKEYAGFSPAEKLGQLRAKLSELGCTAQLVGKLDNLAWLLNLRAMDIQCTPYAMAYCYVTPDKATLFIDTARVSAEAAAELKENGVELAEYDDVLTFLAAQAEEQTVLADPVSVNYAVYQTLQANPALTVKDEADPLLPMKGVKNEVELAHTRETHIRDGVAMVRFQIELENRLAAGEELTELTIDEI
;
A
#
# COMPACT_ATOMS: atom_id res chain seq x y z
N MET A 1 21.68 5.31 -20.08
CA MET A 1 22.34 6.42 -19.35
C MET A 1 21.70 6.49 -17.96
N MET A 2 22.49 6.34 -16.91
CA MET A 2 22.00 6.44 -15.52
C MET A 2 22.03 7.90 -15.08
N MET A 3 20.94 8.40 -14.48
CA MET A 3 20.85 9.76 -13.96
C MET A 3 20.85 9.70 -12.42
N ARG A 4 21.69 10.51 -11.78
CA ARG A 4 21.84 10.53 -10.33
C ARG A 4 20.83 11.53 -9.72
N MET A 5 19.56 11.12 -9.62
CA MET A 5 18.55 11.97 -9.01
C MET A 5 18.95 12.37 -7.58
N GLY A 6 18.69 13.63 -7.25
CA GLY A 6 19.06 14.22 -5.96
C GLY A 6 20.35 15.03 -5.98
N GLU A 7 21.21 14.87 -7.00
CA GLU A 7 22.36 15.76 -7.19
C GLU A 7 21.94 17.11 -7.80
N PRO A 8 22.62 18.22 -7.47
CA PRO A 8 22.30 19.52 -8.04
C PRO A 8 22.38 19.52 -9.58
N GLY A 9 21.33 20.02 -10.22
CA GLY A 9 21.25 20.11 -11.70
C GLY A 9 20.77 18.82 -12.40
N VAL A 10 20.54 17.73 -11.67
CA VAL A 10 19.95 16.50 -12.21
C VAL A 10 18.43 16.57 -12.08
N PRO A 11 17.67 16.46 -13.22
CA PRO A 11 16.22 16.54 -13.16
C PRO A 11 15.61 15.31 -12.48
N THR A 12 14.43 15.48 -11.88
CA THR A 12 13.60 14.35 -11.47
C THR A 12 13.09 13.57 -12.69
N ALA A 13 12.50 12.38 -12.47
CA ALA A 13 11.93 11.59 -13.56
C ALA A 13 10.83 12.37 -14.28
N GLU A 14 9.97 13.08 -13.55
CA GLU A 14 8.88 13.90 -14.08
C GLU A 14 9.42 15.06 -14.94
N GLN A 15 10.38 15.81 -14.41
CA GLN A 15 11.04 16.90 -15.14
C GLN A 15 11.74 16.40 -16.39
N TYR A 16 12.38 15.24 -16.32
CA TYR A 16 13.01 14.63 -17.48
C TYR A 16 11.98 14.27 -18.56
N CYS A 17 10.86 13.64 -18.18
CA CYS A 17 9.77 13.34 -19.11
C CYS A 17 9.23 14.61 -19.79
N GLY A 18 8.98 15.67 -19.02
CA GLY A 18 8.58 16.97 -19.54
C GLY A 18 9.60 17.59 -20.50
N LYS A 19 10.90 17.39 -20.24
CA LYS A 19 11.98 17.91 -21.10
C LYS A 19 12.08 17.17 -22.43
N VAL A 20 12.01 15.83 -22.43
CA VAL A 20 12.30 15.01 -23.62
C VAL A 20 11.08 14.76 -24.49
N LEU A 21 9.86 14.83 -23.94
CA LEU A 21 8.65 14.59 -24.70
C LEU A 21 8.45 15.71 -25.74
N PRO A 22 8.13 15.37 -27.01
CA PRO A 22 7.79 16.37 -28.02
C PRO A 22 6.45 17.05 -27.71
N GLU A 23 6.17 18.18 -28.36
CA GLU A 23 4.86 18.85 -28.26
C GLU A 23 3.73 17.90 -28.72
N GLY A 24 2.66 17.81 -27.90
CA GLY A 24 1.55 16.89 -28.11
C GLY A 24 1.90 15.42 -27.92
N GLY A 25 3.08 15.12 -27.38
CA GLY A 25 3.55 13.76 -27.14
C GLY A 25 2.70 13.02 -26.11
N LYS A 26 2.77 11.70 -26.11
CA LYS A 26 2.04 10.82 -25.19
C LYS A 26 3.02 10.03 -24.33
N LEU A 27 2.81 10.08 -23.00
CA LEU A 27 3.55 9.25 -22.03
C LEU A 27 2.67 8.06 -21.65
N GLY A 28 3.14 6.83 -21.90
CA GLY A 28 2.48 5.61 -21.44
C GLY A 28 2.97 5.22 -20.06
N LEU A 29 2.04 4.79 -19.18
CA LEU A 29 2.37 4.21 -17.88
C LEU A 29 1.29 3.22 -17.42
N CYS A 30 1.65 2.31 -16.52
CA CYS A 30 0.71 1.40 -15.88
C CYS A 30 -0.03 2.12 -14.75
N GLY A 31 -1.36 2.17 -14.86
CA GLY A 31 -2.21 2.80 -13.85
C GLY A 31 -2.29 2.04 -12.53
N LEU A 32 -2.03 0.73 -12.53
CA LEU A 32 -2.05 -0.10 -11.31
C LEU A 32 -0.81 0.10 -10.44
N THR A 33 0.32 0.50 -11.04
CA THR A 33 1.59 0.68 -10.34
C THR A 33 1.95 2.15 -10.07
N ALA A 34 1.32 3.08 -10.79
CA ALA A 34 1.53 4.52 -10.61
C ALA A 34 0.53 5.12 -9.62
N SER A 35 0.99 5.84 -8.60
CA SER A 35 0.10 6.58 -7.72
C SER A 35 -0.56 7.76 -8.44
N CYS A 36 -1.73 8.17 -7.96
CA CYS A 36 -2.43 9.35 -8.47
C CYS A 36 -1.55 10.62 -8.36
N GLY A 37 -0.81 10.76 -7.27
CA GLY A 37 0.12 11.88 -7.06
C GLY A 37 1.24 11.92 -8.10
N LEU A 38 1.84 10.76 -8.43
CA LEU A 38 2.86 10.66 -9.47
C LEU A 38 2.30 11.07 -10.84
N VAL A 39 1.12 10.56 -11.20
CA VAL A 39 0.48 10.88 -12.48
C VAL A 39 0.18 12.37 -12.60
N ARG A 40 -0.32 12.99 -11.53
CA ARG A 40 -0.56 14.44 -11.47
C ARG A 40 0.73 15.25 -11.64
N SER A 41 1.80 14.83 -10.97
CA SER A 41 3.11 15.49 -11.09
C SER A 41 3.67 15.39 -12.50
N LEU A 42 3.56 14.21 -13.12
CA LEU A 42 3.93 13.99 -14.53
C LEU A 42 3.09 14.88 -15.47
N GLN A 43 1.77 14.87 -15.33
CA GLN A 43 0.89 15.66 -16.19
C GLN A 43 1.22 17.17 -16.11
N LYS A 44 1.49 17.68 -14.92
CA LYS A 44 1.91 19.07 -14.70
C LYS A 44 3.17 19.43 -15.52
N GLU A 45 4.16 18.55 -15.58
CA GLU A 45 5.38 18.77 -16.39
C GLU A 45 5.10 18.66 -17.90
N LEU A 46 4.10 17.87 -18.31
CA LEU A 46 3.72 17.69 -19.70
C LEU A 46 2.82 18.79 -20.24
N ASP A 47 2.08 19.49 -19.40
CA ASP A 47 1.07 20.50 -19.79
C ASP A 47 1.68 21.63 -20.62
N ALA A 48 2.90 22.06 -20.32
CA ALA A 48 3.62 23.11 -21.06
C ALA A 48 3.81 22.77 -22.55
N LYS A 49 3.84 21.46 -22.88
CA LYS A 49 3.98 20.95 -24.25
C LYS A 49 2.69 20.29 -24.76
N LYS A 50 1.56 20.50 -24.10
CA LYS A 50 0.28 19.86 -24.43
C LYS A 50 0.39 18.33 -24.49
N GLY A 51 1.30 17.76 -23.71
CA GLY A 51 1.51 16.33 -23.61
C GLY A 51 0.39 15.68 -22.79
N THR A 52 0.14 14.41 -23.02
CA THR A 52 -0.91 13.63 -22.34
C THR A 52 -0.38 12.33 -21.79
N ILE A 53 -0.99 11.86 -20.71
CA ILE A 53 -0.72 10.54 -20.14
C ILE A 53 -1.74 9.55 -20.69
N LYS A 54 -1.26 8.38 -21.12
CA LYS A 54 -2.08 7.26 -21.54
C LYS A 54 -1.80 6.06 -20.64
N LEU A 55 -2.86 5.52 -20.04
CA LEU A 55 -2.72 4.27 -19.31
C LEU A 55 -2.54 3.11 -20.28
N LEU A 56 -1.51 2.33 -20.06
CA LEU A 56 -1.16 1.14 -20.83
C LEU A 56 -0.80 0.04 -19.83
N ASN A 57 -1.34 -1.13 -20.04
CA ASN A 57 -0.95 -2.33 -19.28
C ASN A 57 -0.05 -3.16 -20.20
N LEU A 58 1.23 -2.82 -20.22
CA LEU A 58 2.22 -3.40 -21.13
C LEU A 58 3.06 -4.50 -20.45
N GLU A 59 2.82 -4.79 -19.20
CA GLU A 59 3.62 -5.76 -18.44
C GLU A 59 3.62 -7.13 -19.11
N ASP A 60 2.48 -7.58 -19.60
CA ASP A 60 2.34 -8.88 -20.27
C ASP A 60 3.01 -8.92 -21.66
N GLU A 61 3.16 -7.76 -22.30
CA GLU A 61 3.84 -7.63 -23.58
C GLU A 61 5.35 -7.46 -23.44
N LEU A 62 5.78 -6.69 -22.42
CA LEU A 62 7.19 -6.31 -22.24
C LEU A 62 7.98 -7.31 -21.38
N TRP A 63 7.31 -8.00 -20.46
CA TRP A 63 7.94 -8.97 -19.58
C TRP A 63 7.35 -10.36 -19.77
N THR A 64 7.69 -10.99 -20.87
CA THR A 64 7.15 -12.29 -21.29
C THR A 64 7.89 -13.48 -20.71
N GLU A 65 9.17 -13.31 -20.31
CA GLU A 65 10.02 -14.38 -19.79
C GLU A 65 10.51 -14.07 -18.38
N GLY A 66 10.47 -15.06 -17.50
CA GLY A 66 11.02 -14.94 -16.13
C GLY A 66 10.27 -13.97 -15.21
N ARG A 67 9.07 -13.53 -15.57
CA ARG A 67 8.24 -12.71 -14.69
C ARG A 67 7.77 -13.53 -13.49
N PRO A 68 8.11 -13.11 -12.26
CA PRO A 68 7.61 -13.81 -11.08
C PRO A 68 6.10 -13.69 -10.97
N ALA A 69 5.45 -14.73 -10.46
CA ALA A 69 4.06 -14.65 -10.08
C ALA A 69 3.87 -13.66 -8.92
N LEU A 70 2.65 -13.17 -8.75
CA LEU A 70 2.29 -12.42 -7.55
C LEU A 70 2.53 -13.28 -6.30
N PRO A 71 2.95 -12.68 -5.18
CA PRO A 71 3.13 -13.41 -3.94
C PRO A 71 1.84 -14.13 -3.51
N ALA A 72 1.98 -15.40 -3.12
CA ALA A 72 0.88 -16.26 -2.70
C ALA A 72 1.12 -16.86 -1.30
N THR A 73 1.75 -16.08 -0.40
CA THR A 73 1.98 -16.53 0.96
C THR A 73 0.67 -16.61 1.75
N PRO A 74 0.50 -17.59 2.66
CA PRO A 74 -0.70 -17.67 3.48
C PRO A 74 -0.97 -16.38 4.24
N ALA A 75 -2.22 -15.92 4.23
CA ALA A 75 -2.66 -14.78 5.01
C ALA A 75 -3.22 -15.24 6.35
N TRP A 76 -2.90 -14.51 7.43
CA TRP A 76 -3.39 -14.80 8.79
C TRP A 76 -3.80 -13.51 9.50
N LEU A 77 -4.56 -13.65 10.59
CA LEU A 77 -4.95 -12.51 11.43
C LEU A 77 -4.08 -12.46 12.70
N LEU A 78 -3.58 -11.27 13.00
CA LEU A 78 -2.90 -11.02 14.27
C LEU A 78 -3.95 -11.00 15.39
N PRO A 79 -3.84 -11.86 16.42
CA PRO A 79 -4.82 -11.91 17.50
C PRO A 79 -4.99 -10.57 18.22
N LYS A 80 -6.21 -10.32 18.74
CA LYS A 80 -6.54 -9.09 19.47
C LYS A 80 -5.62 -8.85 20.67
N GLU A 81 -5.13 -9.90 21.30
CA GLU A 81 -4.18 -9.80 22.43
C GLU A 81 -2.86 -9.10 22.07
N TYR A 82 -2.48 -9.10 20.77
CA TYR A 82 -1.32 -8.37 20.27
C TYR A 82 -1.69 -7.04 19.61
N ALA A 83 -2.88 -6.96 19.02
CA ALA A 83 -3.33 -5.79 18.27
C ALA A 83 -4.08 -4.76 19.14
N GLY A 84 -4.56 -5.17 20.33
CA GLY A 84 -5.35 -4.36 21.26
C GLY A 84 -6.81 -4.18 20.84
N PHE A 85 -7.09 -3.99 19.56
CA PHE A 85 -8.42 -3.86 18.99
C PHE A 85 -8.68 -4.92 17.91
N SER A 86 -9.95 -5.37 17.82
CA SER A 86 -10.41 -6.21 16.73
C SER A 86 -10.56 -5.40 15.42
N PRO A 87 -10.64 -6.06 14.25
CA PRO A 87 -10.98 -5.39 13.00
C PRO A 87 -12.29 -4.61 13.06
N ALA A 88 -13.34 -5.15 13.70
CA ALA A 88 -14.63 -4.47 13.85
C ALA A 88 -14.51 -3.16 14.66
N GLU A 89 -13.74 -3.15 15.76
CA GLU A 89 -13.49 -1.94 16.54
C GLU A 89 -12.73 -0.89 15.73
N LYS A 90 -11.70 -1.27 14.97
CA LYS A 90 -10.93 -0.37 14.11
C LYS A 90 -11.76 0.16 12.94
N LEU A 91 -12.58 -0.68 12.31
CA LEU A 91 -13.55 -0.26 11.28
C LEU A 91 -14.56 0.74 11.84
N GLY A 92 -15.04 0.54 13.06
CA GLY A 92 -15.91 1.50 13.74
C GLY A 92 -15.25 2.87 13.95
N GLN A 93 -13.98 2.87 14.38
CA GLN A 93 -13.19 4.10 14.52
C GLN A 93 -12.96 4.80 13.19
N LEU A 94 -12.64 4.04 12.12
CA LEU A 94 -12.47 4.58 10.78
C LEU A 94 -13.77 5.22 10.26
N ARG A 95 -14.91 4.54 10.40
CA ARG A 95 -16.22 5.05 10.00
C ARG A 95 -16.57 6.37 10.69
N ALA A 96 -16.25 6.48 11.97
CA ALA A 96 -16.42 7.73 12.71
C ALA A 96 -15.56 8.87 12.10
N LYS A 97 -14.29 8.58 11.77
CA LYS A 97 -13.41 9.54 11.11
C LYS A 97 -13.88 9.93 9.71
N LEU A 98 -14.35 8.98 8.92
CA LEU A 98 -14.93 9.26 7.60
C LEU A 98 -16.14 10.19 7.71
N SER A 99 -17.02 9.95 8.69
CA SER A 99 -18.16 10.83 8.95
C SER A 99 -17.74 12.26 9.33
N GLU A 100 -16.74 12.43 10.18
CA GLU A 100 -16.16 13.74 10.54
C GLU A 100 -15.62 14.48 9.29
N LEU A 101 -15.06 13.72 8.34
CA LEU A 101 -14.54 14.25 7.08
C LEU A 101 -15.64 14.43 6.00
N GLY A 102 -16.90 14.13 6.29
CA GLY A 102 -17.99 14.19 5.32
C GLY A 102 -17.87 13.14 4.21
N CYS A 103 -17.21 12.03 4.50
CA CYS A 103 -17.08 10.87 3.60
C CYS A 103 -17.95 9.72 4.11
N THR A 104 -18.49 8.93 3.18
CA THR A 104 -19.27 7.73 3.49
C THR A 104 -18.49 6.45 3.20
N ALA A 105 -17.45 6.51 2.39
CA ALA A 105 -16.65 5.36 2.04
C ALA A 105 -15.17 5.70 1.91
N GLN A 106 -14.31 4.68 1.98
CA GLN A 106 -12.88 4.78 1.68
C GLN A 106 -12.39 3.52 0.99
N LEU A 107 -11.55 3.69 -0.04
CA LEU A 107 -10.72 2.60 -0.53
C LEU A 107 -9.34 2.68 0.14
N VAL A 108 -9.00 1.64 0.88
CA VAL A 108 -7.70 1.45 1.52
C VAL A 108 -6.82 0.62 0.60
N GLY A 109 -5.81 1.23 -0.01
CA GLY A 109 -4.85 0.56 -0.89
C GLY A 109 -3.43 0.49 -0.32
N LYS A 110 -3.16 1.21 0.79
CA LYS A 110 -1.87 1.19 1.44
C LYS A 110 -1.75 -0.03 2.35
N LEU A 111 -0.81 -0.92 2.04
CA LEU A 111 -0.72 -2.26 2.65
C LEU A 111 -0.54 -2.23 4.16
N ASP A 112 0.27 -1.30 4.68
CA ASP A 112 0.50 -1.15 6.12
C ASP A 112 -0.73 -0.61 6.88
N ASN A 113 -1.53 0.25 6.25
CA ASN A 113 -2.78 0.73 6.79
C ASN A 113 -3.83 -0.38 6.81
N LEU A 114 -3.90 -1.16 5.73
CA LEU A 114 -4.79 -2.33 5.63
C LEU A 114 -4.41 -3.40 6.65
N ALA A 115 -3.11 -3.71 6.79
CA ALA A 115 -2.61 -4.65 7.76
C ALA A 115 -2.96 -4.26 9.21
N TRP A 116 -2.91 -2.96 9.53
CA TRP A 116 -3.33 -2.46 10.84
C TRP A 116 -4.85 -2.50 11.00
N LEU A 117 -5.60 -2.03 10.00
CA LEU A 117 -7.06 -1.93 10.07
C LEU A 117 -7.73 -3.30 10.31
N LEU A 118 -7.31 -4.31 9.55
CA LEU A 118 -7.91 -5.65 9.57
C LEU A 118 -7.11 -6.66 10.40
N ASN A 119 -6.04 -6.26 11.08
CA ASN A 119 -5.10 -7.18 11.73
C ASN A 119 -4.50 -8.23 10.75
N LEU A 120 -4.60 -7.99 9.46
CA LEU A 120 -4.20 -8.91 8.39
C LEU A 120 -2.68 -8.93 8.22
N ARG A 121 -2.11 -10.12 8.08
CA ARG A 121 -0.69 -10.33 7.83
C ARG A 121 -0.49 -11.36 6.72
N ALA A 122 0.58 -11.19 5.96
CA ALA A 122 1.17 -12.18 5.05
C ALA A 122 2.63 -11.80 4.82
N MET A 123 3.41 -12.67 4.20
CA MET A 123 4.83 -12.40 3.91
C MET A 123 5.05 -12.09 2.42
N ASP A 124 4.20 -11.23 1.85
CA ASP A 124 4.27 -10.88 0.43
C ASP A 124 5.42 -9.91 0.13
N ILE A 125 5.80 -9.13 1.11
CA ILE A 125 6.93 -8.20 1.03
C ILE A 125 8.05 -8.74 1.93
N GLN A 126 9.26 -8.82 1.39
CA GLN A 126 10.41 -9.30 2.15
C GLN A 126 10.59 -8.48 3.43
N CYS A 127 10.82 -9.15 4.56
CA CYS A 127 10.99 -8.56 5.89
C CYS A 127 9.81 -7.71 6.39
N THR A 128 8.64 -7.78 5.72
CA THR A 128 7.50 -6.94 6.05
C THR A 128 6.20 -7.75 5.97
N PRO A 129 5.48 -7.97 7.08
CA PRO A 129 4.34 -8.90 7.12
C PRO A 129 3.06 -8.28 6.55
N TYR A 130 3.09 -7.82 5.32
CA TYR A 130 1.93 -7.25 4.62
C TYR A 130 1.38 -8.19 3.56
N ALA A 131 0.05 -8.18 3.41
CA ALA A 131 -0.66 -8.85 2.34
C ALA A 131 -0.91 -7.88 1.17
N MET A 132 -0.71 -8.31 -0.05
CA MET A 132 -1.18 -7.58 -1.23
C MET A 132 -2.71 -7.68 -1.28
N ALA A 133 -3.37 -6.56 -1.02
CA ALA A 133 -4.82 -6.50 -0.94
C ALA A 133 -5.33 -5.05 -1.07
N TYR A 134 -6.64 -4.91 -1.29
CA TYR A 134 -7.38 -3.66 -1.13
C TYR A 134 -8.53 -3.89 -0.16
N CYS A 135 -9.02 -2.83 0.47
CA CYS A 135 -10.25 -2.90 1.26
C CYS A 135 -11.14 -1.70 0.96
N TYR A 136 -12.39 -1.97 0.56
CA TYR A 136 -13.40 -0.94 0.40
C TYR A 136 -14.31 -0.92 1.63
N VAL A 137 -14.32 0.21 2.34
CA VAL A 137 -15.06 0.38 3.59
C VAL A 137 -16.24 1.31 3.34
N THR A 138 -17.44 0.88 3.73
CA THR A 138 -18.68 1.66 3.75
C THR A 138 -19.23 1.74 5.17
N PRO A 139 -20.34 2.46 5.45
CA PRO A 139 -20.88 2.57 6.80
C PRO A 139 -21.21 1.23 7.46
N ASP A 140 -21.64 0.24 6.70
CA ASP A 140 -22.14 -1.05 7.19
C ASP A 140 -21.32 -2.25 6.73
N LYS A 141 -20.47 -2.10 5.70
CA LYS A 141 -19.68 -3.19 5.12
C LYS A 141 -18.21 -2.85 5.02
N ALA A 142 -17.39 -3.88 4.95
CA ALA A 142 -16.02 -3.80 4.46
C ALA A 142 -15.79 -4.99 3.52
N THR A 143 -15.24 -4.73 2.33
CA THR A 143 -14.92 -5.76 1.35
C THR A 143 -13.41 -5.80 1.17
N LEU A 144 -12.80 -6.93 1.52
CA LEU A 144 -11.37 -7.19 1.37
C LEU A 144 -11.13 -7.92 0.05
N PHE A 145 -10.40 -7.27 -0.86
CA PHE A 145 -9.96 -7.84 -2.13
C PHE A 145 -8.57 -8.44 -1.96
N ILE A 146 -8.50 -9.76 -1.97
CA ILE A 146 -7.29 -10.56 -1.80
C ILE A 146 -7.43 -11.84 -2.62
N ASP A 147 -6.33 -12.48 -2.99
CA ASP A 147 -6.40 -13.87 -3.49
C ASP A 147 -7.00 -14.74 -2.36
N THR A 148 -8.27 -15.13 -2.52
CA THR A 148 -9.04 -15.81 -1.49
C THR A 148 -8.50 -17.19 -1.15
N ALA A 149 -7.79 -17.83 -2.08
CA ALA A 149 -7.14 -19.13 -1.85
C ALA A 149 -6.06 -19.07 -0.75
N ARG A 150 -5.56 -17.90 -0.42
CA ARG A 150 -4.53 -17.66 0.62
C ARG A 150 -5.10 -17.50 2.02
N VAL A 151 -6.40 -17.28 2.15
CA VAL A 151 -7.08 -17.04 3.42
C VAL A 151 -7.62 -18.34 3.94
N SER A 152 -7.20 -18.77 5.14
CA SER A 152 -7.72 -19.99 5.73
C SER A 152 -9.23 -19.87 6.07
N ALA A 153 -9.91 -21.00 6.20
CA ALA A 153 -11.32 -21.00 6.57
C ALA A 153 -11.59 -20.32 7.92
N GLU A 154 -10.65 -20.47 8.87
CA GLU A 154 -10.71 -19.83 10.20
C GLU A 154 -10.57 -18.30 10.08
N ALA A 155 -9.55 -17.84 9.33
CA ALA A 155 -9.35 -16.41 9.11
C ALA A 155 -10.52 -15.77 8.34
N ALA A 156 -11.08 -16.47 7.36
CA ALA A 156 -12.27 -16.03 6.62
C ALA A 156 -13.50 -15.91 7.53
N ALA A 157 -13.70 -16.89 8.43
CA ALA A 157 -14.78 -16.85 9.41
C ALA A 157 -14.62 -15.67 10.39
N GLU A 158 -13.42 -15.46 10.92
CA GLU A 158 -13.11 -14.34 11.82
C GLU A 158 -13.29 -12.98 11.13
N LEU A 159 -12.84 -12.83 9.88
CA LEU A 159 -13.08 -11.62 9.09
C LEU A 159 -14.57 -11.36 8.92
N LYS A 160 -15.35 -12.38 8.59
CA LYS A 160 -16.80 -12.29 8.43
C LYS A 160 -17.50 -11.88 9.73
N GLU A 161 -17.10 -12.44 10.87
CA GLU A 161 -17.61 -12.05 12.21
C GLU A 161 -17.30 -10.59 12.52
N ASN A 162 -16.20 -10.06 12.00
CA ASN A 162 -15.81 -8.65 12.12
C ASN A 162 -16.42 -7.74 11.04
N GLY A 163 -17.37 -8.24 10.23
CA GLY A 163 -18.08 -7.46 9.21
C GLY A 163 -17.27 -7.22 7.94
N VAL A 164 -16.33 -8.11 7.63
CA VAL A 164 -15.49 -8.06 6.43
C VAL A 164 -15.85 -9.21 5.49
N GLU A 165 -16.25 -8.89 4.27
CA GLU A 165 -16.51 -9.84 3.19
C GLU A 165 -15.25 -9.99 2.33
N LEU A 166 -15.00 -11.20 1.80
CA LEU A 166 -13.89 -11.46 0.89
C LEU A 166 -14.34 -11.35 -0.57
N ALA A 167 -13.47 -10.82 -1.41
CA ALA A 167 -13.57 -10.81 -2.86
C ALA A 167 -12.19 -11.08 -3.48
N GLU A 168 -12.16 -11.49 -4.75
CA GLU A 168 -10.90 -11.73 -5.45
C GLU A 168 -10.13 -10.41 -5.68
N TYR A 169 -8.81 -10.49 -5.59
CA TYR A 169 -7.93 -9.31 -5.71
C TYR A 169 -8.17 -8.53 -7.01
N ASP A 170 -8.35 -9.24 -8.11
CA ASP A 170 -8.52 -8.65 -9.44
C ASP A 170 -9.91 -8.02 -9.66
N ASP A 171 -10.87 -8.30 -8.79
CA ASP A 171 -12.25 -7.79 -8.92
C ASP A 171 -12.40 -6.33 -8.47
N VAL A 172 -11.40 -5.74 -7.84
CA VAL A 172 -11.50 -4.40 -7.24
C VAL A 172 -11.99 -3.32 -8.21
N LEU A 173 -11.47 -3.28 -9.44
CA LEU A 173 -11.87 -2.26 -10.42
C LEU A 173 -13.31 -2.49 -10.90
N THR A 174 -13.66 -3.75 -11.17
CA THR A 174 -15.02 -4.13 -11.60
C THR A 174 -16.03 -3.83 -10.50
N PHE A 175 -15.68 -4.14 -9.26
CA PHE A 175 -16.52 -3.84 -8.10
C PHE A 175 -16.75 -2.34 -7.92
N LEU A 176 -15.72 -1.52 -8.02
CA LEU A 176 -15.85 -0.05 -7.90
C LEU A 176 -16.65 0.54 -9.05
N ALA A 177 -16.48 0.04 -10.27
CA ALA A 177 -17.27 0.47 -11.42
C ALA A 177 -18.76 0.12 -11.31
N ALA A 178 -19.10 -0.97 -10.60
CA ALA A 178 -20.46 -1.46 -10.42
C ALA A 178 -21.20 -0.86 -9.21
N GLN A 179 -20.57 0.02 -8.42
CA GLN A 179 -21.24 0.67 -7.28
C GLN A 179 -22.41 1.52 -7.78
N ALA A 180 -23.61 1.28 -7.22
CA ALA A 180 -24.84 1.97 -7.60
C ALA A 180 -25.36 2.93 -6.53
N GLU A 181 -24.87 2.82 -5.31
CA GLU A 181 -25.27 3.69 -4.20
C GLU A 181 -24.43 4.98 -4.22
N GLU A 182 -25.08 6.11 -3.99
CA GLU A 182 -24.38 7.39 -3.90
C GLU A 182 -23.47 7.42 -2.69
N GLN A 183 -22.18 7.63 -2.92
CA GLN A 183 -21.16 7.66 -1.88
C GLN A 183 -20.15 8.78 -2.12
N THR A 184 -19.70 9.40 -1.02
CA THR A 184 -18.52 10.26 -1.02
C THR A 184 -17.32 9.40 -0.57
N VAL A 185 -16.44 9.07 -1.51
CA VAL A 185 -15.32 8.17 -1.30
C VAL A 185 -14.05 8.96 -1.02
N LEU A 186 -13.46 8.76 0.15
CA LEU A 186 -12.12 9.28 0.44
C LEU A 186 -11.09 8.51 -0.36
N ALA A 187 -10.27 9.23 -1.11
CA ALA A 187 -9.12 8.69 -1.82
C ALA A 187 -7.89 9.58 -1.57
N ASP A 188 -6.87 9.00 -0.94
CA ASP A 188 -5.60 9.69 -0.76
C ASP A 188 -4.76 9.56 -2.04
N PRO A 189 -4.49 10.66 -2.76
CA PRO A 189 -3.75 10.63 -4.02
C PRO A 189 -2.34 10.06 -3.92
N VAL A 190 -1.75 10.05 -2.73
CA VAL A 190 -0.39 9.52 -2.50
C VAL A 190 -0.41 7.99 -2.41
N SER A 191 -1.47 7.41 -1.86
CA SER A 191 -1.56 5.98 -1.58
C SER A 191 -2.43 5.18 -2.55
N VAL A 192 -3.33 5.85 -3.28
CA VAL A 192 -4.21 5.19 -4.26
C VAL A 192 -3.55 5.18 -5.64
N ASN A 193 -3.54 4.02 -6.31
CA ASN A 193 -3.08 3.94 -7.68
C ASN A 193 -4.06 4.62 -8.66
N TYR A 194 -3.52 5.02 -9.80
CA TYR A 194 -4.28 5.86 -10.73
C TYR A 194 -5.41 5.12 -11.44
N ALA A 195 -5.29 3.81 -11.68
CA ALA A 195 -6.36 3.01 -12.27
C ALA A 195 -7.60 2.97 -11.35
N VAL A 196 -7.39 2.72 -10.08
CA VAL A 196 -8.45 2.77 -9.05
C VAL A 196 -9.05 4.17 -8.97
N TYR A 197 -8.23 5.21 -8.90
CA TYR A 197 -8.69 6.59 -8.83
C TYR A 197 -9.57 6.97 -10.03
N GLN A 198 -9.15 6.60 -11.24
CA GLN A 198 -9.95 6.83 -12.45
C GLN A 198 -11.27 6.05 -12.45
N THR A 199 -11.26 4.81 -11.97
CA THR A 199 -12.47 4.00 -11.87
C THR A 199 -13.48 4.64 -10.92
N LEU A 200 -13.02 5.12 -9.76
CA LEU A 200 -13.86 5.87 -8.83
C LEU A 200 -14.45 7.13 -9.47
N GLN A 201 -13.62 7.91 -10.18
CA GLN A 201 -14.08 9.14 -10.84
C GLN A 201 -15.05 8.90 -12.01
N ALA A 202 -14.90 7.77 -12.69
CA ALA A 202 -15.75 7.43 -13.83
C ALA A 202 -17.15 6.93 -13.41
N ASN A 203 -17.31 6.50 -12.17
CA ASN A 203 -18.60 6.03 -11.66
C ASN A 203 -19.46 7.22 -11.21
N PRO A 204 -20.63 7.49 -11.85
CA PRO A 204 -21.46 8.65 -11.54
C PRO A 204 -22.12 8.60 -10.15
N ALA A 205 -22.20 7.44 -9.51
CA ALA A 205 -22.70 7.29 -8.14
C ALA A 205 -21.66 7.67 -7.08
N LEU A 206 -20.37 7.80 -7.48
CA LEU A 206 -19.28 8.05 -6.55
C LEU A 206 -18.76 9.50 -6.69
N THR A 207 -18.71 10.20 -5.57
CA THR A 207 -18.02 11.50 -5.48
C THR A 207 -16.68 11.27 -4.80
N VAL A 208 -15.58 11.47 -5.53
CA VAL A 208 -14.22 11.29 -4.97
C VAL A 208 -13.81 12.54 -4.21
N LYS A 209 -13.42 12.35 -2.95
CA LYS A 209 -12.83 13.39 -2.12
C LYS A 209 -11.35 13.13 -1.94
N ASP A 210 -10.51 14.01 -2.47
CA ASP A 210 -9.08 14.01 -2.25
C ASP A 210 -8.79 14.46 -0.80
N GLU A 211 -8.40 13.51 0.04
CA GLU A 211 -8.11 13.77 1.45
C GLU A 211 -7.01 12.80 1.91
N ALA A 212 -6.20 13.23 2.89
CA ALA A 212 -5.20 12.37 3.49
C ALA A 212 -5.84 11.16 4.19
N ASP A 213 -5.21 9.99 4.09
CA ASP A 213 -5.71 8.75 4.70
C ASP A 213 -5.72 8.88 6.24
N PRO A 214 -6.90 8.86 6.89
CA PRO A 214 -7.03 8.95 8.33
C PRO A 214 -6.42 7.76 9.09
N LEU A 215 -6.20 6.64 8.43
CA LEU A 215 -5.56 5.46 9.04
C LEU A 215 -4.10 5.74 9.43
N LEU A 216 -3.41 6.65 8.74
CA LEU A 216 -2.01 6.96 9.06
C LEU A 216 -1.84 7.51 10.48
N PRO A 217 -2.52 8.59 10.91
CA PRO A 217 -2.46 9.05 12.28
C PRO A 217 -3.10 8.07 13.28
N MET A 218 -4.18 7.37 12.92
CA MET A 218 -4.83 6.37 13.78
C MET A 218 -3.86 5.24 14.15
N LYS A 219 -3.13 4.69 13.17
CA LYS A 219 -2.09 3.69 13.38
C LYS A 219 -0.87 4.24 14.16
N GLY A 220 -0.55 5.53 13.92
CA GLY A 220 0.57 6.20 14.57
C GLY A 220 0.41 6.33 16.08
N VAL A 221 -0.81 6.55 16.56
CA VAL A 221 -1.14 6.64 18.00
C VAL A 221 -1.44 5.23 18.52
N LYS A 222 -0.42 4.60 19.11
CA LYS A 222 -0.50 3.23 19.60
C LYS A 222 -1.37 3.12 20.86
N ASN A 223 -2.21 2.07 20.91
CA ASN A 223 -2.92 1.70 22.10
C ASN A 223 -1.99 1.08 23.18
N GLU A 224 -2.49 0.85 24.40
CA GLU A 224 -1.68 0.34 25.53
C GLU A 224 -1.05 -1.03 25.23
N VAL A 225 -1.76 -1.92 24.52
CA VAL A 225 -1.26 -3.24 24.14
C VAL A 225 -0.13 -3.11 23.13
N GLU A 226 -0.33 -2.32 22.08
CA GLU A 226 0.70 -2.02 21.07
C GLU A 226 1.92 -1.35 21.70
N LEU A 227 1.74 -0.44 22.67
CA LEU A 227 2.84 0.20 23.40
C LEU A 227 3.65 -0.80 24.22
N ALA A 228 2.97 -1.71 24.94
CA ALA A 228 3.64 -2.73 25.75
C ALA A 228 4.50 -3.65 24.85
N HIS A 229 3.93 -4.18 23.78
CA HIS A 229 4.65 -5.04 22.84
C HIS A 229 5.77 -4.29 22.08
N THR A 230 5.54 -3.02 21.74
CA THR A 230 6.60 -2.19 21.11
C THR A 230 7.81 -2.06 22.04
N ARG A 231 7.60 -1.76 23.33
CA ARG A 231 8.70 -1.65 24.32
C ARG A 231 9.45 -2.96 24.47
N GLU A 232 8.74 -4.09 24.60
CA GLU A 232 9.37 -5.41 24.69
C GLU A 232 10.17 -5.77 23.43
N THR A 233 9.59 -5.52 22.24
CA THR A 233 10.25 -5.78 20.97
C THR A 233 11.52 -4.95 20.83
N HIS A 234 11.51 -3.67 21.19
CA HIS A 234 12.70 -2.83 21.14
C HIS A 234 13.82 -3.27 22.11
N ILE A 235 13.48 -3.89 23.24
CA ILE A 235 14.49 -4.48 24.12
C ILE A 235 15.15 -5.68 23.42
N ARG A 236 14.36 -6.57 22.83
CA ARG A 236 14.88 -7.74 22.09
C ARG A 236 15.71 -7.33 20.88
N ASP A 237 15.22 -6.39 20.11
CA ASP A 237 15.90 -5.83 18.95
C ASP A 237 17.22 -5.14 19.35
N GLY A 238 17.20 -4.32 20.40
CA GLY A 238 18.40 -3.70 20.94
C GLY A 238 19.47 -4.71 21.36
N VAL A 239 19.07 -5.84 21.97
CA VAL A 239 20.00 -6.93 22.29
C VAL A 239 20.59 -7.57 21.02
N ALA A 240 19.76 -7.77 19.98
CA ALA A 240 20.23 -8.31 18.70
C ALA A 240 21.24 -7.37 18.05
N MET A 241 20.94 -6.06 18.02
CA MET A 241 21.85 -5.05 17.47
C MET A 241 23.20 -4.97 18.21
N VAL A 242 23.20 -5.06 19.55
CA VAL A 242 24.44 -5.10 20.32
C VAL A 242 25.26 -6.38 20.01
N ARG A 243 24.61 -7.53 19.88
CA ARG A 243 25.28 -8.78 19.50
C ARG A 243 25.87 -8.70 18.09
N PHE A 244 25.10 -8.17 17.15
CA PHE A 244 25.57 -7.92 15.78
C PHE A 244 26.82 -7.04 15.78
N GLN A 245 26.79 -5.92 16.51
CA GLN A 245 27.94 -5.00 16.57
C GLN A 245 29.18 -5.69 17.14
N ILE A 246 29.06 -6.47 18.22
CA ILE A 246 30.16 -7.23 18.81
C ILE A 246 30.73 -8.22 17.79
N GLU A 247 29.88 -8.96 17.09
CA GLU A 247 30.33 -9.95 16.09
C GLU A 247 31.02 -9.26 14.91
N LEU A 248 30.48 -8.16 14.42
CA LEU A 248 31.08 -7.36 13.37
C LEU A 248 32.47 -6.85 13.76
N GLU A 249 32.62 -6.28 14.97
CA GLU A 249 33.89 -5.81 15.48
C GLU A 249 34.95 -6.97 15.63
N ASN A 250 34.51 -8.15 16.10
CA ASN A 250 35.36 -9.32 16.23
C ASN A 250 35.87 -9.82 14.87
N ARG A 251 35.03 -9.91 13.87
CA ARG A 251 35.39 -10.34 12.51
C ARG A 251 36.34 -9.35 11.84
N LEU A 252 36.09 -8.05 11.97
CA LEU A 252 37.00 -7.00 11.49
C LEU A 252 38.37 -7.07 12.19
N ALA A 253 38.39 -7.28 13.51
CA ALA A 253 39.64 -7.43 14.26
C ALA A 253 40.40 -8.68 13.87
N ALA A 254 39.73 -9.74 13.46
CA ALA A 254 40.34 -10.95 12.91
C ALA A 254 40.88 -10.78 11.48
N GLY A 255 40.66 -9.62 10.85
CA GLY A 255 41.12 -9.33 9.48
C GLY A 255 40.26 -9.95 8.39
N GLU A 256 38.99 -10.29 8.70
CA GLU A 256 38.04 -10.79 7.72
C GLU A 256 37.65 -9.66 6.75
N GLU A 257 37.66 -9.94 5.44
CA GLU A 257 37.14 -9.00 4.44
C GLU A 257 35.62 -9.05 4.44
N LEU A 258 35.01 -8.01 4.98
CA LEU A 258 33.54 -7.87 5.04
C LEU A 258 33.07 -6.86 3.99
N THR A 259 31.95 -7.18 3.36
CA THR A 259 31.20 -6.31 2.47
C THR A 259 29.80 -6.11 3.02
N GLU A 260 29.05 -5.14 2.50
CA GLU A 260 27.64 -4.94 2.85
C GLU A 260 26.81 -6.22 2.65
N LEU A 261 27.15 -7.06 1.66
CA LEU A 261 26.44 -8.31 1.39
C LEU A 261 26.79 -9.41 2.42
N THR A 262 28.06 -9.51 2.84
CA THR A 262 28.48 -10.53 3.82
C THR A 262 28.08 -10.15 5.25
N ILE A 263 27.90 -8.87 5.53
CA ILE A 263 27.39 -8.38 6.81
C ILE A 263 25.91 -8.77 7.03
N ASP A 264 25.12 -8.89 5.95
CA ASP A 264 23.73 -9.36 6.03
C ASP A 264 23.58 -10.81 6.53
N GLU A 265 24.67 -11.59 6.51
CA GLU A 265 24.72 -12.98 6.99
C GLU A 265 25.05 -13.11 8.49
N ILE A 266 25.39 -12.01 9.18
CA ILE A 266 25.70 -11.97 10.60
C ILE A 266 24.43 -11.85 11.43
#